data_cd6b887eeb3fe1a16276fe7829f086c1
#
_entry.id   cd6b887eeb3fe1a16276fe7829f086c1
#
_cell.length_a   1.000
_cell.length_b   1.000
_cell.length_c   1.000
_cell.angle_alpha   90.00
_cell.angle_beta   90.00
_cell.angle_gamma   90.00
#
_symmetry.space_group_name_H-M   'P 1'
#
loop_
_entity.id
_entity.type
_entity.pdbx_description
1 polymer ?
#
loop_
_entity_poly.entity_id
_entity_poly.type
_entity_poly.pdbx_seq_one_letter_code
_entity_poly.pdbx_strand_id
1 'polypeptide(L)'
;MKKIFRNLMMLLCALTALVSCDESGDKIYLDGFKASDLMASASDVKLSVDNSKDVVLSLAWQNPTLLSSDETKPAGNGVLKTYLQVSASENFTSEKEYTVTDLSKAFTGADLNAAAKDLGLSPDVSSPLYFRIKSQMGANLDAAYSNVCQVKVTPYLIEDRKSVV
;
A
#
# COMPACT_ATOMS: atom_id res chain seq x y z
N MET A 1 59.03 -38.88 -20.85
CA MET A 1 57.63 -39.25 -20.55
C MET A 1 57.04 -38.51 -19.35
N LYS A 2 57.72 -38.34 -18.22
CA LYS A 2 57.16 -37.63 -17.03
C LYS A 2 56.83 -36.17 -17.25
N LYS A 3 57.60 -35.43 -18.08
CA LYS A 3 57.35 -33.99 -18.38
C LYS A 3 56.15 -33.79 -19.30
N ILE A 4 55.92 -34.71 -20.23
CA ILE A 4 54.77 -34.62 -21.16
C ILE A 4 53.48 -34.88 -20.40
N PHE A 5 53.50 -35.87 -19.50
CA PHE A 5 52.32 -36.23 -18.66
C PHE A 5 51.95 -35.10 -17.70
N ARG A 6 52.93 -34.40 -17.11
CA ARG A 6 52.70 -33.25 -16.23
C ARG A 6 52.10 -32.06 -16.98
N ASN A 7 52.59 -31.79 -18.20
CA ASN A 7 52.08 -30.70 -19.03
C ASN A 7 50.66 -31.01 -19.55
N LEU A 8 50.40 -32.30 -19.91
CA LEU A 8 49.06 -32.72 -20.33
C LEU A 8 48.04 -32.64 -19.18
N MET A 9 48.46 -32.98 -17.96
CA MET A 9 47.62 -32.88 -16.78
C MET A 9 47.35 -31.43 -16.38
N MET A 10 48.30 -30.50 -16.53
CA MET A 10 48.08 -29.07 -16.34
C MET A 10 47.12 -28.48 -17.39
N LEU A 11 47.22 -28.96 -18.65
CA LEU A 11 46.32 -28.51 -19.71
C LEU A 11 44.88 -29.00 -19.47
N LEU A 12 44.71 -30.21 -18.95
CA LEU A 12 43.42 -30.77 -18.64
C LEU A 12 42.75 -30.04 -17.45
N CYS A 13 43.51 -29.65 -16.43
CA CYS A 13 43.02 -28.85 -15.32
C CYS A 13 42.65 -27.40 -15.73
N ALA A 14 43.36 -26.83 -16.72
CA ALA A 14 43.03 -25.51 -17.23
C ALA A 14 41.74 -25.48 -18.07
N LEU A 15 41.39 -26.57 -18.72
CA LEU A 15 40.16 -26.71 -19.49
C LEU A 15 38.91 -26.89 -18.63
N THR A 16 39.05 -27.41 -17.40
CA THR A 16 37.92 -27.55 -16.49
C THR A 16 37.58 -26.24 -15.74
N ALA A 17 38.46 -25.26 -15.71
CA ALA A 17 38.20 -23.97 -15.08
C ALA A 17 37.36 -23.01 -15.95
N LEU A 18 37.05 -23.38 -17.19
CA LEU A 18 36.24 -22.56 -18.09
C LEU A 18 34.74 -22.99 -18.13
N VAL A 19 34.37 -24.00 -17.36
CA VAL A 19 32.95 -24.20 -17.08
C VAL A 19 32.57 -23.19 -16.00
N SER A 20 32.56 -21.93 -16.39
CA SER A 20 31.79 -20.90 -15.71
C SER A 20 30.36 -21.42 -15.73
N CYS A 21 29.80 -21.70 -14.58
CA CYS A 21 28.36 -21.85 -14.44
C CYS A 21 27.76 -20.59 -15.08
N ASP A 22 27.27 -20.74 -16.28
CA ASP A 22 26.32 -19.80 -16.83
C ASP A 22 25.07 -19.95 -15.95
N GLU A 23 24.99 -19.14 -14.88
CA GLU A 23 23.76 -18.94 -14.13
C GLU A 23 22.77 -18.16 -14.98
N SER A 24 22.50 -18.70 -16.17
CA SER A 24 21.32 -18.33 -16.95
C SER A 24 20.07 -19.00 -16.36
N GLY A 25 19.94 -18.95 -15.04
CA GLY A 25 18.66 -19.10 -14.42
C GLY A 25 17.80 -17.92 -14.87
N ASP A 26 16.67 -18.20 -15.53
CA ASP A 26 15.69 -17.18 -15.87
C ASP A 26 15.46 -16.29 -14.65
N LYS A 27 16.03 -15.08 -14.67
CA LYS A 27 15.84 -14.14 -13.58
C LYS A 27 14.40 -13.66 -13.67
N ILE A 28 13.57 -14.12 -12.75
CA ILE A 28 12.20 -13.64 -12.62
C ILE A 28 12.27 -12.31 -11.91
N TYR A 29 11.81 -11.27 -12.58
CA TYR A 29 11.69 -9.94 -12.02
C TYR A 29 10.25 -9.67 -11.66
N LEU A 30 10.04 -8.87 -10.62
CA LEU A 30 8.76 -8.27 -10.34
C LEU A 30 8.61 -7.07 -11.27
N ASP A 31 7.66 -7.12 -12.20
CA ASP A 31 7.38 -6.04 -13.17
C ASP A 31 6.45 -4.97 -12.59
N GLY A 32 6.07 -5.10 -11.32
CA GLY A 32 5.17 -4.20 -10.64
C GLY A 32 3.98 -4.92 -10.05
N PHE A 33 2.90 -4.19 -9.83
CA PHE A 33 1.65 -4.76 -9.32
C PHE A 33 0.44 -3.97 -9.83
N LYS A 34 -0.63 -4.70 -10.06
CA LYS A 34 -1.93 -4.12 -10.37
C LYS A 34 -2.60 -3.77 -9.04
N ALA A 35 -2.98 -2.51 -8.90
CA ALA A 35 -3.69 -2.04 -7.72
C ALA A 35 -5.02 -2.77 -7.54
N SER A 36 -5.45 -2.88 -6.28
CA SER A 36 -6.76 -3.39 -5.93
C SER A 36 -7.83 -2.31 -6.02
N ASP A 37 -9.08 -2.72 -6.13
CA ASP A 37 -10.21 -1.81 -6.04
C ASP A 37 -10.53 -1.55 -4.56
N LEU A 38 -10.71 -0.26 -4.22
CA LEU A 38 -11.20 0.20 -2.92
C LEU A 38 -12.69 0.46 -3.00
N MET A 39 -13.43 -0.03 -2.02
CA MET A 39 -14.86 0.19 -1.86
C MET A 39 -15.16 0.84 -0.50
N ALA A 40 -16.15 1.74 -0.48
CA ALA A 40 -16.64 2.38 0.73
C ALA A 40 -18.09 1.96 0.99
N SER A 41 -18.44 1.75 2.26
CA SER A 41 -19.78 1.36 2.68
C SER A 41 -20.83 2.49 2.60
N ALA A 42 -20.38 3.74 2.50
CA ALA A 42 -21.21 4.92 2.39
C ALA A 42 -20.56 5.98 1.52
N SER A 43 -21.36 6.80 0.85
CA SER A 43 -20.91 7.96 0.06
C SER A 43 -21.18 9.30 0.74
N ASP A 44 -21.97 9.30 1.83
CA ASP A 44 -22.29 10.48 2.63
C ASP A 44 -22.41 10.08 4.09
N VAL A 45 -21.70 10.78 4.99
CA VAL A 45 -21.64 10.49 6.41
C VAL A 45 -21.78 11.80 7.19
N LYS A 46 -22.87 11.90 7.96
CA LYS A 46 -23.06 12.98 8.92
C LYS A 46 -22.61 12.53 10.30
N LEU A 47 -21.58 13.18 10.82
CA LEU A 47 -21.00 12.88 12.12
C LEU A 47 -21.72 13.67 13.22
N SER A 48 -21.78 13.09 14.40
CA SER A 48 -22.36 13.71 15.61
C SER A 48 -21.74 13.10 16.86
N VAL A 49 -21.96 13.73 18.00
CA VAL A 49 -21.57 13.18 19.31
C VAL A 49 -22.27 11.84 19.56
N ASP A 50 -23.51 11.70 19.12
CA ASP A 50 -24.32 10.51 19.37
C ASP A 50 -23.78 9.27 18.66
N ASN A 51 -23.27 9.43 17.41
CA ASN A 51 -22.70 8.32 16.65
C ASN A 51 -21.16 8.23 16.76
N SER A 52 -20.57 8.94 17.73
CA SER A 52 -19.10 9.00 17.89
C SER A 52 -18.45 7.65 18.13
N LYS A 53 -19.15 6.71 18.75
CA LYS A 53 -18.67 5.36 19.07
C LYS A 53 -19.08 4.31 18.03
N ASP A 54 -20.01 4.65 17.15
CA ASP A 54 -20.52 3.73 16.13
C ASP A 54 -19.59 3.69 14.93
N VAL A 55 -19.53 2.55 14.25
CA VAL A 55 -18.85 2.44 12.94
C VAL A 55 -19.73 3.14 11.91
N VAL A 56 -19.24 4.26 11.38
CA VAL A 56 -19.99 5.11 10.43
C VAL A 56 -19.49 4.96 8.98
N LEU A 57 -18.25 4.45 8.79
CA LEU A 57 -17.67 4.20 7.49
C LEU A 57 -16.78 2.96 7.56
N SER A 58 -16.99 2.04 6.64
CA SER A 58 -16.10 0.89 6.42
C SER A 58 -15.54 0.95 5.01
N LEU A 59 -14.26 0.74 4.90
CA LEU A 59 -13.52 0.64 3.65
C LEU A 59 -13.04 -0.80 3.50
N ALA A 60 -13.13 -1.36 2.30
CA ALA A 60 -12.64 -2.70 1.97
C ALA A 60 -11.94 -2.70 0.63
N TRP A 61 -10.91 -3.54 0.50
CA TRP A 61 -10.13 -3.69 -0.71
C TRP A 61 -9.62 -5.13 -0.85
N GLN A 62 -8.99 -5.44 -1.97
CA GLN A 62 -8.34 -6.72 -2.21
C GLN A 62 -6.82 -6.55 -2.20
N ASN A 63 -6.09 -7.64 -2.05
CA ASN A 63 -4.64 -7.61 -2.26
C ASN A 63 -4.32 -7.21 -3.70
N PRO A 64 -3.30 -6.37 -3.92
CA PRO A 64 -2.83 -6.09 -5.27
C PRO A 64 -2.29 -7.37 -5.91
N THR A 65 -2.49 -7.51 -7.23
CA THR A 65 -1.91 -8.61 -7.99
C THR A 65 -0.48 -8.27 -8.35
N LEU A 66 0.47 -9.11 -7.93
CA LEU A 66 1.87 -8.97 -8.29
C LEU A 66 2.07 -9.40 -9.74
N LEU A 67 2.74 -8.56 -10.53
CA LEU A 67 3.06 -8.85 -11.92
C LEU A 67 4.48 -9.43 -11.98
N SER A 68 4.60 -10.61 -12.58
CA SER A 68 5.88 -11.29 -12.81
C SER A 68 6.28 -11.16 -14.27
N SER A 69 7.58 -11.03 -14.53
CA SER A 69 8.13 -11.09 -15.89
C SER A 69 7.91 -12.45 -16.57
N ASP A 70 7.61 -13.48 -15.80
CA ASP A 70 7.22 -14.80 -16.25
C ASP A 70 5.82 -15.12 -15.71
N GLU A 71 4.82 -15.06 -16.57
CA GLU A 71 3.42 -15.30 -16.21
C GLU A 71 3.16 -16.72 -15.66
N THR A 72 4.07 -17.67 -15.95
CA THR A 72 3.94 -19.05 -15.46
C THR A 72 4.46 -19.22 -14.02
N LYS A 73 5.20 -18.23 -13.51
CA LYS A 73 5.80 -18.24 -12.19
C LYS A 73 5.24 -17.09 -11.36
N PRO A 74 4.51 -17.38 -10.29
CA PRO A 74 3.98 -16.31 -9.44
C PRO A 74 5.13 -15.52 -8.84
N ALA A 75 5.02 -14.19 -8.85
CA ALA A 75 5.94 -13.34 -8.12
C ALA A 75 5.84 -13.67 -6.63
N GLY A 76 6.99 -13.87 -5.98
CA GLY A 76 7.03 -14.12 -4.54
C GLY A 76 6.36 -12.98 -3.78
N ASN A 77 5.61 -13.30 -2.73
CA ASN A 77 5.04 -12.33 -1.82
C ASN A 77 6.17 -11.64 -1.04
N GLY A 78 6.84 -10.70 -1.68
CA GLY A 78 7.79 -9.83 -0.99
C GLY A 78 7.11 -9.06 0.14
N VAL A 79 7.88 -8.28 0.88
CA VAL A 79 7.32 -7.44 1.95
C VAL A 79 6.51 -6.31 1.33
N LEU A 80 5.24 -6.61 1.00
CA LEU A 80 4.27 -5.62 0.56
C LEU A 80 3.81 -4.80 1.78
N LYS A 81 3.96 -3.49 1.70
CA LYS A 81 3.40 -2.55 2.67
C LYS A 81 2.18 -1.90 2.06
N THR A 82 1.09 -1.93 2.80
CA THR A 82 -0.17 -1.33 2.39
C THR A 82 -0.53 -0.19 3.33
N TYR A 83 -0.94 0.91 2.74
CA TYR A 83 -1.34 2.12 3.45
C TYR A 83 -2.69 2.59 2.93
N LEU A 84 -3.59 2.95 3.85
CA LEU A 84 -4.79 3.71 3.52
C LEU A 84 -4.44 5.19 3.62
N GLN A 85 -4.57 5.91 2.53
CA GLN A 85 -4.42 7.37 2.47
C GLN A 85 -5.79 8.04 2.47
N VAL A 86 -5.91 9.09 3.28
CA VAL A 86 -7.10 9.93 3.41
C VAL A 86 -6.70 11.36 3.17
N SER A 87 -7.41 12.09 2.31
CA SER A 87 -7.09 13.48 1.96
C SER A 87 -8.36 14.32 1.79
N ALA A 88 -8.26 15.62 2.05
CA ALA A 88 -9.27 16.59 1.70
C ALA A 88 -9.17 17.02 0.22
N SER A 89 -8.10 16.63 -0.48
CA SER A 89 -7.86 16.93 -1.90
C SER A 89 -7.83 15.64 -2.72
N GLU A 90 -8.49 15.62 -3.86
CA GLU A 90 -8.49 14.50 -4.80
C GLU A 90 -7.06 14.15 -5.29
N ASN A 91 -6.18 15.14 -5.35
CA ASN A 91 -4.80 14.95 -5.78
C ASN A 91 -3.86 14.50 -4.64
N PHE A 92 -4.37 14.27 -3.44
CA PHE A 92 -3.59 13.82 -2.27
C PHE A 92 -2.35 14.70 -2.01
N THR A 93 -2.48 16.03 -2.15
CA THR A 93 -1.40 16.98 -1.86
C THR A 93 -1.09 17.10 -0.37
N SER A 94 -2.05 16.75 0.47
CA SER A 94 -1.90 16.61 1.92
C SER A 94 -2.76 15.43 2.33
N GLU A 95 -2.12 14.37 2.82
CA GLU A 95 -2.81 13.16 3.23
C GLU A 95 -2.45 12.73 4.65
N LYS A 96 -3.39 12.04 5.28
CA LYS A 96 -3.16 11.24 6.47
C LYS A 96 -3.03 9.78 6.05
N GLU A 97 -1.95 9.13 6.49
CA GLU A 97 -1.63 7.77 6.10
C GLU A 97 -1.79 6.81 7.29
N TYR A 98 -2.45 5.70 7.08
CA TYR A 98 -2.64 4.64 8.06
C TYR A 98 -1.98 3.36 7.51
N THR A 99 -1.02 2.82 8.23
CA THR A 99 -0.51 1.47 7.95
C THR A 99 -1.61 0.45 8.21
N VAL A 100 -1.89 -0.40 7.25
CA VAL A 100 -2.93 -1.43 7.35
C VAL A 100 -2.35 -2.82 7.05
N THR A 101 -2.79 -3.81 7.82
CA THR A 101 -2.42 -5.23 7.67
C THR A 101 -3.60 -6.05 7.18
N ASP A 102 -4.82 -5.59 7.47
CA ASP A 102 -6.06 -6.21 7.05
C ASP A 102 -6.53 -5.64 5.70
N LEU A 103 -7.49 -6.30 5.07
CA LEU A 103 -8.09 -5.88 3.80
C LEU A 103 -9.32 -4.97 4.00
N SER A 104 -9.46 -4.42 5.20
CA SER A 104 -10.53 -3.49 5.55
C SER A 104 -10.10 -2.55 6.65
N LYS A 105 -10.76 -1.40 6.72
CA LYS A 105 -10.66 -0.46 7.84
C LYS A 105 -12.01 0.15 8.13
N ALA A 106 -12.42 0.02 9.38
CA ALA A 106 -13.58 0.72 9.91
C ALA A 106 -13.16 2.01 10.61
N PHE A 107 -13.98 3.05 10.44
CA PHE A 107 -13.88 4.30 11.15
C PHE A 107 -15.10 4.46 12.05
N THR A 108 -14.86 4.72 13.32
CA THR A 108 -15.90 5.22 14.21
C THR A 108 -16.19 6.68 13.89
N GLY A 109 -17.35 7.19 14.36
CA GLY A 109 -17.67 8.61 14.20
C GLY A 109 -16.60 9.53 14.77
N ALA A 110 -16.01 9.16 15.92
CA ALA A 110 -14.93 9.93 16.53
C ALA A 110 -13.65 9.89 15.69
N ASP A 111 -13.24 8.71 15.17
CA ASP A 111 -12.03 8.57 14.35
C ASP A 111 -12.13 9.34 13.04
N LEU A 112 -13.29 9.25 12.38
CA LEU A 112 -13.51 9.96 11.12
C LEU A 112 -13.59 11.47 11.34
N ASN A 113 -14.20 11.93 12.46
CA ASN A 113 -14.24 13.33 12.85
C ASN A 113 -12.84 13.90 13.13
N ALA A 114 -12.00 13.12 13.82
CA ALA A 114 -10.62 13.51 14.08
C ALA A 114 -9.82 13.60 12.75
N ALA A 115 -9.97 12.61 11.86
CA ALA A 115 -9.32 12.64 10.55
C ALA A 115 -9.77 13.85 9.71
N ALA A 116 -11.06 14.15 9.67
CA ALA A 116 -11.62 15.30 8.97
C ALA A 116 -11.07 16.64 9.53
N LYS A 117 -11.01 16.77 10.86
CA LYS A 117 -10.44 17.94 11.52
C LYS A 117 -8.95 18.12 11.20
N ASP A 118 -8.16 17.04 11.30
CA ASP A 118 -6.72 17.07 11.01
C ASP A 118 -6.45 17.48 9.55
N LEU A 119 -7.36 17.15 8.64
CA LEU A 119 -7.30 17.54 7.22
C LEU A 119 -7.95 18.90 6.93
N GLY A 120 -8.38 19.64 7.97
CA GLY A 120 -8.86 21.01 7.85
C GLY A 120 -10.32 21.17 7.42
N LEU A 121 -11.15 20.12 7.50
CA LEU A 121 -12.58 20.22 7.24
C LEU A 121 -13.27 21.07 8.33
N SER A 122 -14.16 21.95 7.92
CA SER A 122 -14.93 22.79 8.83
C SER A 122 -16.08 22.02 9.46
N PRO A 123 -16.33 22.17 10.79
CA PRO A 123 -17.50 21.60 11.43
C PRO A 123 -18.79 22.07 10.76
N ASP A 124 -19.81 21.21 10.77
CA ASP A 124 -21.15 21.42 10.23
C ASP A 124 -21.22 21.75 8.72
N VAL A 125 -20.08 21.59 8.02
CA VAL A 125 -20.00 21.78 6.57
C VAL A 125 -19.74 20.43 5.91
N SER A 126 -20.65 20.01 5.01
CA SER A 126 -20.47 18.79 4.21
C SER A 126 -19.33 19.01 3.20
N SER A 127 -18.25 18.26 3.33
CA SER A 127 -17.06 18.39 2.48
C SER A 127 -16.57 17.00 2.03
N PRO A 128 -15.96 16.88 0.85
CA PRO A 128 -15.44 15.60 0.39
C PRO A 128 -14.18 15.20 1.14
N LEU A 129 -14.09 13.92 1.48
CA LEU A 129 -12.86 13.22 1.82
C LEU A 129 -12.61 12.16 0.75
N TYR A 130 -11.36 12.04 0.37
CA TYR A 130 -10.87 11.12 -0.64
C TYR A 130 -10.04 10.04 0.01
N PHE A 131 -10.26 8.80 -0.40
CA PHE A 131 -9.61 7.61 0.13
C PHE A 131 -8.98 6.82 -1.00
N ARG A 132 -7.77 6.32 -0.80
CA ARG A 132 -7.12 5.36 -1.71
C ARG A 132 -6.20 4.42 -0.95
N ILE A 133 -5.94 3.28 -1.52
CA ILE A 133 -4.90 2.35 -1.05
C ILE A 133 -3.62 2.63 -1.81
N LYS A 134 -2.53 2.79 -1.07
CA LYS A 134 -1.17 2.82 -1.59
C LYS A 134 -0.50 1.50 -1.23
N SER A 135 0.00 0.80 -2.22
CA SER A 135 0.74 -0.45 -2.05
C SER A 135 2.17 -0.24 -2.51
N GLN A 136 3.14 -0.62 -1.67
CA GLN A 136 4.56 -0.42 -1.95
C GLN A 136 5.36 -1.66 -1.57
N MET A 137 6.27 -2.08 -2.45
CA MET A 137 7.18 -3.19 -2.24
C MET A 137 8.62 -2.70 -2.35
N GLY A 138 9.27 -2.55 -1.18
CA GLY A 138 10.64 -2.03 -1.14
C GLY A 138 10.74 -0.56 -1.52
N ALA A 139 11.98 -0.07 -1.64
CA ALA A 139 12.27 1.33 -1.98
C ALA A 139 12.49 1.55 -3.49
N ASN A 140 12.69 0.48 -4.25
CA ASN A 140 13.13 0.54 -5.66
C ASN A 140 11.99 0.37 -6.67
N LEU A 141 10.75 0.16 -6.19
CA LEU A 141 9.57 0.04 -7.04
C LEU A 141 8.62 1.19 -6.74
N ASP A 142 8.03 1.71 -7.79
CA ASP A 142 6.99 2.73 -7.66
C ASP A 142 5.79 2.16 -6.91
N ALA A 143 5.16 3.01 -6.08
CA ALA A 143 3.94 2.63 -5.39
C ALA A 143 2.78 2.49 -6.38
N ALA A 144 1.92 1.48 -6.20
CA ALA A 144 0.65 1.41 -6.91
C ALA A 144 -0.48 1.94 -6.03
N TYR A 145 -1.46 2.54 -6.69
CA TYR A 145 -2.61 3.16 -6.05
C TYR A 145 -3.90 2.53 -6.55
N SER A 146 -4.85 2.31 -5.66
CA SER A 146 -6.21 1.92 -6.01
C SER A 146 -6.96 3.05 -6.72
N ASN A 147 -8.19 2.77 -7.15
CA ASN A 147 -9.16 3.83 -7.42
C ASN A 147 -9.34 4.72 -6.19
N VAL A 148 -9.80 5.95 -6.44
CA VAL A 148 -10.15 6.90 -5.39
C VAL A 148 -11.64 6.75 -5.04
N CYS A 149 -11.94 6.54 -3.75
CA CYS A 149 -13.29 6.64 -3.21
C CYS A 149 -13.50 8.02 -2.62
N GLN A 150 -14.55 8.72 -3.04
CA GLN A 150 -14.99 9.98 -2.45
C GLN A 150 -16.15 9.72 -1.51
N VAL A 151 -16.04 10.23 -0.28
CA VAL A 151 -17.13 10.22 0.72
C VAL A 151 -17.36 11.65 1.19
N LYS A 152 -18.59 12.13 1.15
CA LYS A 152 -18.96 13.40 1.77
C LYS A 152 -19.03 13.22 3.27
N VAL A 153 -18.35 14.07 4.01
CA VAL A 153 -18.32 14.01 5.48
C VAL A 153 -18.73 15.36 6.04
N THR A 154 -19.66 15.36 6.97
CA THR A 154 -20.04 16.54 7.75
C THR A 154 -19.50 16.35 9.17
N PRO A 155 -18.36 16.97 9.53
CA PRO A 155 -17.81 16.86 10.87
C PRO A 155 -18.65 17.63 11.90
N TYR A 156 -18.49 17.28 13.18
CA TYR A 156 -19.06 18.03 14.27
C TYR A 156 -17.99 18.72 15.10
N LEU A 157 -18.36 19.82 15.76
CA LEU A 157 -17.49 20.54 16.68
C LEU A 157 -17.38 19.75 18.00
N ILE A 158 -16.15 19.44 18.40
CA ILE A 158 -15.89 18.95 19.77
C ILE A 158 -15.69 20.18 20.64
N GLU A 159 -16.68 20.54 21.44
CA GLU A 159 -16.52 21.56 22.48
C GLU A 159 -15.56 21.05 23.54
N ASP A 160 -14.42 21.71 23.69
CA ASP A 160 -13.50 21.43 24.77
C ASP A 160 -14.11 21.97 26.09
N ARG A 161 -14.68 21.08 26.88
CA ARG A 161 -15.27 21.41 28.19
C ARG A 161 -14.24 21.86 29.25
N LYS A 162 -13.12 22.41 28.84
CA LYS A 162 -12.13 22.97 29.74
C LYS A 162 -12.23 24.47 29.82
N SER A 163 -13.32 25.00 30.36
CA SER A 163 -13.29 26.32 31.03
C SER A 163 -14.63 26.65 31.68
N VAL A 164 -14.93 25.94 32.77
CA VAL A 164 -15.78 26.51 33.82
C VAL A 164 -15.11 26.19 35.14
N VAL A 165 -14.22 27.06 35.54
CA VAL A 165 -13.82 27.27 36.94
C VAL A 165 -13.86 28.76 37.18
#